data_7172bb3bf1b57690544b7b12cafb4824
#
_entry.id   7172bb3bf1b57690544b7b12cafb4824
#
_cell.length_a   1.000
_cell.length_b   1.000
_cell.length_c   1.000
_cell.angle_alpha   90.00
_cell.angle_beta   90.00
_cell.angle_gamma   90.00
#
_symmetry.space_group_name_H-M   'P 1'
#
loop_
_entity.id
_entity.type
_entity.pdbx_description
1 polymer ?
#
loop_
_entity_poly.entity_id
_entity_poly.type
_entity_poly.pdbx_seq_one_letter_code
_entity_poly.pdbx_strand_id
1 'polypeptide(L)'
;MFVENGTDAKLPCTFTSVEVISSAASVSWSFQPEGAATRISFFYYFNGRSYPGKDLPFKDRITWTGDLNKKDASISISNMQFRDNGTYICDVKNPPDIVVKPGEIRVRVVEKDSLPAFPIAMVAGIVIGTVTGLTPLISIVVCLVIRKNNSKKRYSGDPDIDARLGM
;
A
#
# COMPACT_ATOMS: atom_id res chain seq x y z
N MET A 1 -4.09 4.16 -5.65
CA MET A 1 -4.26 4.63 -4.27
C MET A 1 -5.60 4.18 -3.72
N PHE A 2 -5.60 3.58 -2.54
CA PHE A 2 -6.81 3.14 -1.86
C PHE A 2 -7.10 4.06 -0.69
N VAL A 3 -8.35 4.43 -0.54
CA VAL A 3 -8.83 5.33 0.53
C VAL A 3 -10.04 4.69 1.19
N GLU A 4 -10.07 4.71 2.51
CA GLU A 4 -11.19 4.20 3.27
C GLU A 4 -12.39 5.15 3.20
N ASN A 5 -13.58 4.60 2.99
CA ASN A 5 -14.83 5.36 2.92
C ASN A 5 -15.04 6.22 4.17
N GLY A 6 -15.36 7.48 3.98
CA GLY A 6 -15.58 8.43 5.05
C GLY A 6 -14.33 9.07 5.64
N THR A 7 -13.14 8.72 5.15
CA THR A 7 -11.87 9.33 5.60
C THR A 7 -11.40 10.44 4.66
N ASP A 8 -10.43 11.21 5.14
CA ASP A 8 -9.80 12.25 4.34
C ASP A 8 -8.65 11.68 3.53
N ALA A 9 -8.54 12.11 2.27
CA ALA A 9 -7.48 11.68 1.38
C ALA A 9 -6.57 12.85 1.01
N LYS A 10 -5.28 12.67 1.20
CA LYS A 10 -4.28 13.57 0.65
C LYS A 10 -3.87 13.07 -0.73
N LEU A 11 -4.08 13.90 -1.74
CA LEU A 11 -3.65 13.64 -3.11
C LEU A 11 -2.30 14.32 -3.35
N PRO A 12 -1.20 13.57 -3.37
CA PRO A 12 0.12 14.16 -3.55
C PRO A 12 0.33 14.56 -5.02
N CYS A 13 0.87 15.74 -5.22
CA CYS A 13 1.32 16.20 -6.53
C CYS A 13 2.61 16.98 -6.37
N THR A 14 3.72 16.35 -6.65
CA THR A 14 5.02 17.00 -6.72
C THR A 14 5.42 17.15 -8.18
N PHE A 15 6.05 18.26 -8.51
CA PHE A 15 6.45 18.53 -9.89
C PHE A 15 7.90 18.98 -9.96
N THR A 16 8.48 18.87 -11.13
CA THR A 16 9.83 19.35 -11.41
C THR A 16 9.74 20.54 -12.34
N SER A 17 10.47 21.61 -12.01
CA SER A 17 10.63 22.78 -12.88
C SER A 17 12.05 23.26 -12.77
N VAL A 18 12.63 23.59 -13.90
CA VAL A 18 13.99 24.17 -13.97
C VAL A 18 13.99 25.66 -13.62
N GLU A 19 12.82 26.28 -13.66
CA GLU A 19 12.65 27.70 -13.35
C GLU A 19 12.23 27.91 -11.90
N VAL A 20 12.56 29.09 -11.37
CA VAL A 20 12.02 29.57 -10.09
C VAL A 20 10.50 29.70 -10.21
N ILE A 21 9.79 29.41 -9.14
CA ILE A 21 8.32 29.53 -9.15
C ILE A 21 7.92 30.98 -9.37
N SER A 22 7.25 31.23 -10.48
CA SER A 22 6.83 32.56 -10.87
C SER A 22 5.54 32.98 -10.17
N SER A 23 5.27 34.30 -10.16
CA SER A 23 3.99 34.82 -9.68
C SER A 23 2.80 34.42 -10.55
N ALA A 24 3.07 33.97 -11.78
CA ALA A 24 2.06 33.45 -12.71
C ALA A 24 1.87 31.94 -12.63
N ALA A 25 2.52 31.26 -11.69
CA ALA A 25 2.34 29.83 -11.49
C ALA A 25 0.91 29.50 -11.08
N SER A 26 0.36 28.44 -11.65
CA SER A 26 -0.99 27.98 -11.39
C SER A 26 -1.07 26.46 -11.29
N VAL A 27 -2.08 25.98 -10.57
CA VAL A 27 -2.38 24.56 -10.43
C VAL A 27 -3.84 24.34 -10.77
N SER A 28 -4.11 23.35 -11.59
CA SER A 28 -5.46 22.89 -11.91
C SER A 28 -5.59 21.41 -11.54
N TRP A 29 -6.60 21.08 -10.77
CA TRP A 29 -6.98 19.72 -10.49
C TRP A 29 -8.26 19.34 -11.23
N SER A 30 -8.21 18.22 -11.91
CA SER A 30 -9.35 17.68 -12.65
C SER A 30 -9.68 16.28 -12.18
N PHE A 31 -10.92 15.89 -12.32
CA PHE A 31 -11.43 14.58 -11.93
C PHE A 31 -12.13 13.91 -13.10
N GLN A 32 -11.78 12.67 -13.35
CA GLN A 32 -12.47 11.80 -14.29
C GLN A 32 -13.08 10.66 -13.50
N PRO A 33 -14.41 10.66 -13.31
CA PRO A 33 -15.09 9.56 -12.62
C PRO A 33 -14.80 8.21 -13.25
N GLU A 34 -14.79 7.17 -12.45
CA GLU A 34 -14.62 5.80 -12.96
C GLU A 34 -15.72 5.46 -13.97
N GLY A 35 -15.32 4.99 -15.16
CA GLY A 35 -16.24 4.69 -16.25
C GLY A 35 -16.69 5.88 -17.07
N ALA A 36 -16.32 7.11 -16.73
CA ALA A 36 -16.65 8.30 -17.49
C ALA A 36 -15.60 8.61 -18.56
N ALA A 37 -16.06 9.17 -19.69
CA ALA A 37 -15.16 9.55 -20.78
C ALA A 37 -14.64 10.99 -20.67
N THR A 38 -15.21 11.80 -19.78
CA THR A 38 -14.90 13.23 -19.66
C THR A 38 -14.30 13.57 -18.30
N ARG A 39 -13.48 14.60 -18.30
CA ARG A 39 -12.88 15.18 -17.09
C ARG A 39 -13.65 16.41 -16.66
N ILE A 40 -13.68 16.64 -15.35
CA ILE A 40 -14.25 17.83 -14.74
C ILE A 40 -13.16 18.55 -13.98
N SER A 41 -12.93 19.82 -14.31
CA SER A 41 -12.02 20.67 -13.55
C SER A 41 -12.72 21.13 -12.27
N PHE A 42 -12.17 20.83 -11.12
CA PHE A 42 -12.87 21.07 -9.85
C PHE A 42 -12.11 21.99 -8.89
N PHE A 43 -10.84 22.28 -9.16
CA PHE A 43 -10.02 23.08 -8.27
C PHE A 43 -8.97 23.84 -9.08
N TYR A 44 -8.76 25.08 -8.71
CA TYR A 44 -7.76 25.96 -9.32
C TYR A 44 -7.05 26.74 -8.21
N TYR A 45 -5.75 26.82 -8.31
CA TYR A 45 -4.92 27.59 -7.38
C TYR A 45 -4.05 28.57 -8.14
N PHE A 46 -4.13 29.84 -7.79
CA PHE A 46 -3.37 30.91 -8.43
C PHE A 46 -3.16 32.06 -7.47
N ASN A 47 -1.95 32.61 -7.46
CA ASN A 47 -1.59 33.79 -6.68
C ASN A 47 -1.98 33.68 -5.19
N GLY A 48 -1.70 32.52 -4.57
CA GLY A 48 -1.98 32.25 -3.17
C GLY A 48 -3.46 32.05 -2.83
N ARG A 49 -4.33 31.96 -3.83
CA ARG A 49 -5.78 31.78 -3.64
C ARG A 49 -6.29 30.51 -4.26
N SER A 50 -7.19 29.87 -3.56
CA SER A 50 -7.90 28.68 -4.03
C SER A 50 -9.24 29.07 -4.64
N TYR A 51 -9.56 28.47 -5.79
CA TYR A 51 -10.82 28.67 -6.49
C TYR A 51 -11.49 27.31 -6.66
N PRO A 52 -12.25 26.83 -5.66
CA PRO A 52 -12.99 25.58 -5.80
C PRO A 52 -14.14 25.77 -6.80
N GLY A 53 -14.43 24.73 -7.56
CA GLY A 53 -15.53 24.73 -8.49
C GLY A 53 -16.90 24.82 -7.78
N LYS A 54 -17.88 25.42 -8.46
CA LYS A 54 -19.27 25.45 -7.98
C LYS A 54 -19.99 24.17 -8.41
N ASP A 55 -20.91 23.71 -7.59
CA ASP A 55 -21.83 22.59 -7.89
C ASP A 55 -21.16 21.26 -8.26
N LEU A 56 -19.93 21.06 -7.80
CA LEU A 56 -19.19 19.82 -8.03
C LEU A 56 -19.30 18.87 -6.82
N PRO A 57 -19.04 17.57 -7.04
CA PRO A 57 -19.10 16.56 -5.96
C PRO A 57 -18.22 16.88 -4.77
N PHE A 58 -17.17 17.67 -4.96
CA PHE A 58 -16.18 18.02 -3.95
C PHE A 58 -16.40 19.35 -3.28
N LYS A 59 -17.53 20.00 -3.48
CA LYS A 59 -17.82 21.30 -2.91
C LYS A 59 -17.58 21.28 -1.38
N ASP A 60 -16.86 22.29 -0.89
CA ASP A 60 -16.53 22.47 0.51
C ASP A 60 -15.69 21.36 1.16
N ARG A 61 -15.20 20.40 0.36
CA ARG A 61 -14.38 19.28 0.86
C ARG A 61 -12.89 19.37 0.51
N ILE A 62 -12.48 20.36 -0.27
CA ILE A 62 -11.10 20.45 -0.79
C ILE A 62 -10.32 21.47 -0.02
N THR A 63 -9.11 21.07 0.40
CA THR A 63 -8.15 21.93 1.08
C THR A 63 -6.82 21.91 0.33
N TRP A 64 -6.28 23.08 0.04
CA TRP A 64 -4.92 23.20 -0.48
C TRP A 64 -3.93 22.86 0.63
N THR A 65 -3.08 21.88 0.40
CA THR A 65 -2.05 21.43 1.33
C THR A 65 -0.64 21.56 0.78
N GLY A 66 -0.52 22.06 -0.45
CA GLY A 66 0.76 22.20 -1.13
C GLY A 66 1.52 23.49 -0.79
N ASP A 67 2.72 23.54 -1.31
CA ASP A 67 3.58 24.74 -1.30
C ASP A 67 4.34 24.78 -2.62
N LEU A 68 3.97 25.72 -3.48
CA LEU A 68 4.57 25.82 -4.82
C LEU A 68 6.08 26.09 -4.76
N ASN A 69 6.55 26.81 -3.74
CA ASN A 69 8.00 27.05 -3.58
C ASN A 69 8.77 25.76 -3.28
N LYS A 70 8.12 24.77 -2.72
CA LYS A 70 8.66 23.42 -2.51
C LYS A 70 8.30 22.45 -3.65
N LYS A 71 7.75 22.97 -4.74
CA LYS A 71 7.28 22.19 -5.89
C LYS A 71 6.23 21.13 -5.50
N ASP A 72 5.36 21.49 -4.58
CA ASP A 72 4.28 20.66 -4.06
C ASP A 72 2.93 21.32 -4.35
N ALA A 73 2.11 20.65 -5.15
CA ALA A 73 0.78 21.08 -5.57
C ALA A 73 -0.32 20.16 -5.02
N SER A 74 -0.07 19.56 -3.87
CA SER A 74 -0.98 18.60 -3.26
C SER A 74 -2.24 19.25 -2.71
N ILE A 75 -3.32 18.48 -2.68
CA ILE A 75 -4.59 18.86 -2.07
C ILE A 75 -5.05 17.76 -1.13
N SER A 76 -6.01 18.08 -0.26
CA SER A 76 -6.70 17.12 0.57
C SER A 76 -8.20 17.18 0.30
N ILE A 77 -8.84 16.02 0.19
CA ILE A 77 -10.28 15.91 0.04
C ILE A 77 -10.83 15.23 1.28
N SER A 78 -11.75 15.89 1.97
CA SER A 78 -12.35 15.35 3.19
C SER A 78 -13.53 14.43 2.85
N ASN A 79 -13.77 13.47 3.72
CA ASN A 79 -14.93 12.57 3.69
C ASN A 79 -15.12 11.89 2.32
N MET A 80 -14.14 11.11 1.90
CA MET A 80 -14.17 10.39 0.63
C MET A 80 -15.31 9.39 0.57
N GLN A 81 -16.05 9.41 -0.53
CA GLN A 81 -17.21 8.54 -0.79
C GLN A 81 -16.94 7.65 -2.01
N PHE A 82 -17.74 6.59 -2.20
CA PHE A 82 -17.59 5.71 -3.37
C PHE A 82 -17.77 6.43 -4.71
N ARG A 83 -18.57 7.47 -4.75
CA ARG A 83 -18.73 8.32 -5.92
C ARG A 83 -17.47 9.09 -6.32
N ASP A 84 -16.49 9.16 -5.42
CA ASP A 84 -15.22 9.83 -5.64
C ASP A 84 -14.17 8.92 -6.29
N ASN A 85 -14.53 7.68 -6.61
CA ASN A 85 -13.68 6.76 -7.38
C ASN A 85 -13.40 7.32 -8.77
N GLY A 86 -12.17 7.32 -9.16
CA GLY A 86 -11.77 7.77 -10.47
C GLY A 86 -10.31 8.21 -10.53
N THR A 87 -9.99 8.95 -11.57
CA THR A 87 -8.65 9.47 -11.81
C THR A 87 -8.61 10.97 -11.53
N TYR A 88 -7.64 11.38 -10.73
CA TYR A 88 -7.38 12.77 -10.37
C TYR A 88 -6.14 13.25 -11.11
N ILE A 89 -6.25 14.35 -11.81
CA ILE A 89 -5.19 14.91 -12.64
C ILE A 89 -4.76 16.26 -12.08
N CYS A 90 -3.48 16.38 -11.76
CA CYS A 90 -2.83 17.59 -11.31
C CYS A 90 -2.05 18.19 -12.45
N ASP A 91 -2.39 19.39 -12.88
CA ASP A 91 -1.71 20.14 -13.94
C ASP A 91 -1.13 21.43 -13.37
N VAL A 92 0.19 21.51 -13.35
CA VAL A 92 0.92 22.67 -12.85
C VAL A 92 1.52 23.43 -14.03
N LYS A 93 1.34 24.75 -14.02
CA LYS A 93 1.97 25.66 -14.98
C LYS A 93 2.85 26.65 -14.24
N ASN A 94 4.11 26.75 -14.63
CA ASN A 94 5.08 27.68 -14.07
C ASN A 94 5.76 28.44 -15.21
N PRO A 95 5.11 29.46 -15.80
CA PRO A 95 5.72 30.24 -16.88
C PRO A 95 7.04 30.86 -16.41
N PRO A 96 8.08 30.91 -17.26
CA PRO A 96 8.12 30.52 -18.66
C PRO A 96 8.31 29.01 -18.92
N ASP A 97 8.37 28.17 -17.89
CA ASP A 97 8.53 26.71 -18.05
C ASP A 97 7.20 26.08 -18.48
N ILE A 98 7.18 25.57 -19.71
CA ILE A 98 5.99 24.94 -20.32
C ILE A 98 6.06 23.40 -20.32
N VAL A 99 7.10 22.81 -19.75
CA VAL A 99 7.39 21.36 -19.85
C VAL A 99 6.99 20.61 -18.60
N VAL A 100 6.17 21.18 -17.71
CA VAL A 100 5.69 20.47 -16.53
C VAL A 100 4.63 19.46 -16.95
N LYS A 101 4.90 18.17 -16.69
CA LYS A 101 3.96 17.08 -17.03
C LYS A 101 2.85 17.00 -15.98
N PRO A 102 1.58 16.82 -16.41
CA PRO A 102 0.50 16.55 -15.47
C PRO A 102 0.73 15.25 -14.69
N GLY A 103 0.40 15.27 -13.41
CA GLY A 103 0.38 14.07 -12.57
C GLY A 103 -0.99 13.41 -12.58
N GLU A 104 -1.03 12.10 -12.56
CA GLU A 104 -2.27 11.33 -12.48
C GLU A 104 -2.27 10.40 -11.28
N ILE A 105 -3.39 10.37 -10.55
CA ILE A 105 -3.60 9.47 -9.42
C ILE A 105 -4.93 8.76 -9.61
N ARG A 106 -4.90 7.43 -9.65
CA ARG A 106 -6.11 6.63 -9.57
C ARG A 106 -6.46 6.40 -8.11
N VAL A 107 -7.66 6.79 -7.73
CA VAL A 107 -8.16 6.65 -6.37
C VAL A 107 -9.35 5.70 -6.35
N ARG A 108 -9.30 4.74 -5.46
CA ARG A 108 -10.38 3.83 -5.18
C ARG A 108 -10.76 3.92 -3.70
N VAL A 109 -12.01 4.27 -3.46
CA VAL A 109 -12.59 4.29 -2.12
C VAL A 109 -13.14 2.91 -1.80
N VAL A 110 -12.74 2.37 -0.66
CA VAL A 110 -13.08 1.02 -0.24
C VAL A 110 -13.71 1.04 1.15
N GLU A 111 -14.47 -0.02 1.48
CA GLU A 111 -14.93 -0.24 2.83
C GLU A 111 -13.77 -0.43 3.78
N LYS A 112 -13.93 -0.03 5.03
CA LYS A 112 -12.91 -0.16 6.07
C LYS A 112 -12.36 -1.58 6.21
N ASP A 113 -13.24 -2.58 6.11
CA ASP A 113 -12.91 -3.99 6.26
C ASP A 113 -12.33 -4.63 4.97
N SER A 114 -12.35 -3.90 3.86
CA SER A 114 -11.90 -4.34 2.53
C SER A 114 -10.55 -3.77 2.14
N LEU A 115 -9.91 -2.96 2.99
CA LEU A 115 -8.55 -2.51 2.74
C LEU A 115 -7.64 -3.72 2.60
N PRO A 116 -6.77 -3.77 1.58
CA PRO A 116 -5.79 -4.82 1.43
C PRO A 116 -4.66 -4.68 2.47
N ALA A 117 -5.03 -4.65 3.74
CA ALA A 117 -4.15 -4.97 4.87
C ALA A 117 -3.87 -6.48 4.95
N PHE A 118 -4.39 -7.16 4.01
CA PHE A 118 -4.32 -8.50 3.55
C PHE A 118 -3.00 -9.24 3.83
N PRO A 119 -1.80 -8.74 3.52
CA PRO A 119 -0.62 -9.60 3.56
C PRO A 119 -0.18 -9.98 4.96
N ILE A 120 -0.38 -9.14 5.95
CA ILE A 120 0.19 -9.35 7.29
C ILE A 120 -0.56 -10.43 8.06
N ALA A 121 -1.89 -10.43 8.05
CA ALA A 121 -2.70 -11.42 8.75
C ALA A 121 -2.63 -12.81 8.09
N MET A 122 -2.66 -12.91 6.77
CA MET A 122 -2.54 -14.18 6.05
C MET A 122 -1.14 -14.75 6.09
N VAL A 123 -0.11 -13.93 5.95
CA VAL A 123 1.29 -14.38 6.07
C VAL A 123 1.57 -14.89 7.48
N ALA A 124 1.11 -14.21 8.52
CA ALA A 124 1.22 -14.68 9.90
C ALA A 124 0.50 -16.00 10.10
N GLY A 125 -0.71 -16.20 9.55
CA GLY A 125 -1.46 -17.44 9.62
C GLY A 125 -0.75 -18.60 8.91
N ILE A 126 -0.18 -18.40 7.76
CA ILE A 126 0.58 -19.39 6.99
C ILE A 126 1.87 -19.78 7.73
N VAL A 127 2.59 -18.84 8.28
CA VAL A 127 3.82 -19.10 9.05
C VAL A 127 3.52 -19.92 10.30
N ILE A 128 2.49 -19.59 11.06
CA ILE A 128 2.06 -20.36 12.24
C ILE A 128 1.62 -21.77 11.83
N GLY A 129 0.85 -21.90 10.76
CA GLY A 129 0.41 -23.20 10.24
C GLY A 129 1.54 -24.12 9.79
N THR A 130 2.58 -23.60 9.12
CA THR A 130 3.76 -24.36 8.71
C THR A 130 4.63 -24.78 9.89
N VAL A 131 4.84 -23.92 10.87
CA VAL A 131 5.60 -24.25 12.09
C VAL A 131 4.91 -25.33 12.89
N THR A 132 3.61 -25.26 13.10
CA THR A 132 2.84 -26.30 13.82
C THR A 132 2.76 -27.63 13.05
N GLY A 133 2.77 -27.61 11.71
CA GLY A 133 2.82 -28.81 10.88
C GLY A 133 4.16 -29.51 10.84
N LEU A 134 5.26 -28.78 10.86
CA LEU A 134 6.62 -29.35 10.81
C LEU A 134 7.10 -29.89 12.15
N THR A 135 6.72 -29.31 13.28
CA THR A 135 7.17 -29.73 14.60
C THR A 135 6.81 -31.18 14.95
N PRO A 136 5.57 -31.68 14.72
CA PRO A 136 5.23 -33.07 14.96
C PRO A 136 6.02 -34.05 14.06
N LEU A 137 6.26 -33.70 12.81
CA LEU A 137 7.02 -34.55 11.87
C LEU A 137 8.47 -34.72 12.31
N ILE A 138 9.12 -33.66 12.75
CA ILE A 138 10.49 -33.70 13.28
C ILE A 138 10.55 -34.57 14.53
N SER A 139 9.59 -34.46 15.44
CA SER A 139 9.49 -35.29 16.66
C SER A 139 9.37 -36.75 16.34
N ILE A 140 8.55 -37.15 15.36
CA ILE A 140 8.38 -38.52 14.91
C ILE A 140 9.69 -39.06 14.34
N VAL A 141 10.37 -38.33 13.48
CA VAL A 141 11.65 -38.76 12.90
C VAL A 141 12.72 -38.95 13.98
N VAL A 142 12.83 -38.02 14.93
CA VAL A 142 13.77 -38.12 16.05
C VAL A 142 13.46 -39.38 16.90
N CYS A 143 12.19 -39.64 17.22
CA CYS A 143 11.80 -40.83 17.95
C CYS A 143 12.18 -42.12 17.23
N LEU A 144 11.96 -42.19 15.91
CA LEU A 144 12.33 -43.36 15.10
C LEU A 144 13.82 -43.62 15.05
N VAL A 145 14.61 -42.55 14.93
CA VAL A 145 16.07 -42.62 14.93
C VAL A 145 16.59 -43.10 16.28
N ILE A 146 16.06 -42.60 17.38
CA ILE A 146 16.46 -43.02 18.75
C ILE A 146 16.09 -44.47 18.96
N ARG A 147 14.91 -44.92 18.57
CA ARG A 147 14.50 -46.35 18.67
C ARG A 147 15.44 -47.26 17.90
N LYS A 148 15.80 -46.87 16.66
CA LYS A 148 16.71 -47.64 15.82
C LYS A 148 18.11 -47.75 16.43
N ASN A 149 18.60 -46.64 17.00
CA ASN A 149 19.92 -46.67 17.68
C ASN A 149 19.93 -47.48 18.96
N ASN A 150 18.83 -47.45 19.75
CA ASN A 150 18.71 -48.25 20.95
C ASN A 150 18.58 -49.75 20.61
N SER A 151 17.91 -50.12 19.52
CA SER A 151 17.85 -51.51 19.05
C SER A 151 19.23 -52.01 18.63
N LYS A 152 20.03 -51.19 17.96
CA LYS A 152 21.42 -51.56 17.62
C LYS A 152 22.32 -51.73 18.86
N LYS A 153 22.16 -50.91 19.90
CA LYS A 153 22.92 -51.05 21.16
C LYS A 153 22.52 -52.33 21.91
N ARG A 154 21.25 -52.71 21.92
CA ARG A 154 20.81 -54.00 22.53
C ARG A 154 21.39 -55.20 21.81
N TYR A 155 21.46 -55.16 20.48
CA TYR A 155 22.03 -56.23 19.66
C TYR A 155 23.54 -56.33 19.82
N SER A 156 24.26 -55.21 20.03
CA SER A 156 25.69 -55.19 20.23
C SER A 156 26.12 -55.66 21.64
N GLY A 157 25.21 -55.71 22.60
CA GLY A 157 25.49 -56.17 23.95
C GLY A 157 25.43 -57.71 24.15
N ASP A 158 24.99 -58.42 23.14
CA ASP A 158 24.74 -59.87 23.22
C ASP A 158 25.99 -60.75 23.00
N PRO A 159 27.07 -60.33 22.33
CA PRO A 159 28.23 -61.20 22.10
C PRO A 159 28.98 -61.61 23.39
N ASP A 160 28.89 -60.81 24.45
CA ASP A 160 29.56 -61.09 25.72
C ASP A 160 28.92 -62.23 26.54
N ILE A 161 27.64 -62.53 26.26
CA ILE A 161 26.95 -63.63 26.94
C ILE A 161 27.31 -64.97 26.30
N ASP A 162 27.48 -65.02 24.98
CA ASP A 162 27.88 -66.23 24.28
C ASP A 162 29.33 -66.64 24.56
N ALA A 163 30.19 -65.65 24.83
CA ALA A 163 31.57 -65.92 25.19
C ALA A 163 31.73 -66.52 26.59
N ARG A 164 30.74 -66.34 27.51
CA ARG A 164 30.75 -66.96 28.85
C ARG A 164 30.12 -68.34 28.89
N LEU A 165 29.33 -68.71 27.92
CA LEU A 165 28.71 -70.02 27.83
C LEU A 165 29.54 -71.02 27.04
N GLY A 166 30.66 -70.60 26.48
CA GLY A 166 31.58 -71.41 25.69
C GLY A 166 32.78 -71.98 26.46
N MET A 167 32.75 -71.94 27.82
CA MET A 167 33.70 -72.62 28.65
C MET A 167 33.13 -73.79 29.37
#